data_3e23952c52a132a34660940ea2f047c9
#
_entry.id   3e23952c52a132a34660940ea2f047c9
#
_cell.length_a   1.000
_cell.length_b   1.000
_cell.length_c   1.000
_cell.angle_alpha   90.00
_cell.angle_beta   90.00
_cell.angle_gamma   90.00
#
_symmetry.space_group_name_H-M   'P 1'
#
loop_
_entity.id
_entity.type
_entity.pdbx_description
1 polymer ?
#
loop_
_entity_poly.entity_id
_entity_poly.type
_entity_poly.pdbx_seq_one_letter_code
_entity_poly.pdbx_strand_id
1 'polypeptide(L)'
;MFSYNVDTTIDIDASAAAIWRVLTDFSRLDQWNPMLQNVQTDLEPGATVRFELLREGAKPLKLKAKIVNLAEPYALSWRGGPKSFLSGEHYFRIEPLGEGRCRFYHGEQFSGLLLPLLKGVLKDAPALYRSMNEALKKRVEDEVGATGRVTTRPAAES
;
A
#
# COMPACT_ATOMS: atom_id res chain seq x y z
N MET A 1 -23.67 2.62 -14.07
CA MET A 1 -22.89 2.43 -12.83
C MET A 1 -21.84 3.53 -12.73
N PHE A 2 -21.69 4.15 -11.58
CA PHE A 2 -20.70 5.19 -11.37
C PHE A 2 -19.33 4.58 -11.05
N SER A 3 -18.25 5.25 -11.46
CA SER A 3 -16.89 4.88 -11.12
C SER A 3 -16.06 6.11 -10.71
N TYR A 4 -15.08 5.89 -9.86
CA TYR A 4 -14.11 6.91 -9.44
C TYR A 4 -12.78 6.21 -9.15
N ASN A 5 -11.69 6.75 -9.67
CA ASN A 5 -10.36 6.19 -9.49
C ASN A 5 -9.47 7.15 -8.73
N VAL A 6 -8.71 6.59 -7.80
CA VAL A 6 -7.55 7.24 -7.19
C VAL A 6 -6.31 6.54 -7.74
N ASP A 7 -5.45 7.28 -8.42
CA ASP A 7 -4.20 6.76 -8.97
C ASP A 7 -3.05 7.64 -8.51
N THR A 8 -2.08 7.05 -7.81
CA THR A 8 -0.88 7.76 -7.34
C THR A 8 0.38 6.96 -7.65
N THR A 9 1.50 7.65 -7.78
CA THR A 9 2.81 7.03 -8.00
C THR A 9 3.89 7.73 -7.19
N ILE A 10 4.96 6.97 -6.88
CA ILE A 10 6.19 7.50 -6.31
C ILE A 10 7.37 6.63 -6.75
N ASP A 11 8.52 7.23 -7.00
CA ASP A 11 9.75 6.50 -7.27
C ASP A 11 10.49 6.24 -5.96
N ILE A 12 10.96 5.00 -5.79
CA ILE A 12 11.64 4.54 -4.58
C ILE A 12 13.00 3.96 -4.97
N ASP A 13 14.05 4.40 -4.30
CA ASP A 13 15.43 3.95 -4.53
C ASP A 13 15.67 2.63 -3.78
N ALA A 14 15.04 1.57 -4.28
CA ALA A 14 15.16 0.21 -3.76
C ALA A 14 14.71 -0.81 -4.80
N SER A 15 15.07 -2.08 -4.57
CA SER A 15 14.59 -3.20 -5.37
C SER A 15 13.11 -3.50 -5.10
N ALA A 16 12.45 -4.16 -6.05
CA ALA A 16 11.07 -4.61 -5.89
C ALA A 16 10.92 -5.53 -4.66
N ALA A 17 11.88 -6.41 -4.41
CA ALA A 17 11.87 -7.30 -3.25
C ALA A 17 11.95 -6.54 -1.92
N ALA A 18 12.75 -5.48 -1.84
CA ALA A 18 12.87 -4.65 -0.65
C ALA A 18 11.57 -3.88 -0.36
N ILE A 19 10.95 -3.32 -1.39
CA ILE A 19 9.67 -2.62 -1.28
C ILE A 19 8.57 -3.60 -0.86
N TRP A 20 8.49 -4.74 -1.50
CA TRP A 20 7.51 -5.79 -1.20
C TRP A 20 7.59 -6.25 0.25
N ARG A 21 8.79 -6.50 0.75
CA ARG A 21 9.01 -6.93 2.13
C ARG A 21 8.46 -5.91 3.14
N VAL A 22 8.70 -4.63 2.95
CA VAL A 22 8.17 -3.58 3.83
C VAL A 22 6.65 -3.47 3.70
N LEU A 23 6.15 -3.47 2.46
CA LEU A 23 4.72 -3.33 2.18
C LEU A 23 3.89 -4.48 2.78
N THR A 24 4.40 -5.71 2.75
CA THR A 24 3.69 -6.92 3.18
C THR A 24 4.06 -7.40 4.58
N ASP A 25 4.98 -6.74 5.27
CA ASP A 25 5.21 -6.98 6.71
C ASP A 25 4.09 -6.30 7.52
N PHE A 26 2.94 -6.93 7.51
CA PHE A 26 1.72 -6.39 8.14
C PHE A 26 1.85 -6.23 9.65
N SER A 27 2.75 -6.97 10.29
CA SER A 27 3.01 -6.85 11.73
C SER A 27 3.67 -5.54 12.12
N ARG A 28 4.30 -4.85 11.17
CA ARG A 28 5.02 -3.58 11.37
C ARG A 28 4.39 -2.38 10.68
N LEU A 29 3.28 -2.55 9.98
CA LEU A 29 2.60 -1.46 9.28
C LEU A 29 2.28 -0.28 10.20
N ASP A 30 1.88 -0.54 11.42
CA ASP A 30 1.49 0.49 12.40
C ASP A 30 2.67 1.42 12.78
N GLN A 31 3.91 1.01 12.49
CA GLN A 31 5.10 1.82 12.77
C GLN A 31 5.31 2.96 11.77
N TRP A 32 4.76 2.85 10.57
CA TRP A 32 5.06 3.83 9.51
C TRP A 32 3.85 4.21 8.65
N ASN A 33 2.84 3.35 8.51
CA ASN A 33 1.74 3.55 7.57
C ASN A 33 0.67 4.50 8.13
N PRO A 34 0.45 5.68 7.53
CA PRO A 34 -0.53 6.64 8.03
C PRO A 34 -1.97 6.34 7.58
N MET A 35 -2.16 5.33 6.72
CA MET A 35 -3.44 5.03 6.09
C MET A 35 -4.04 3.70 6.55
N LEU A 36 -3.23 2.64 6.60
CA LEU A 36 -3.66 1.27 6.92
C LEU A 36 -3.03 0.79 8.22
N GLN A 37 -3.86 0.23 9.09
CA GLN A 37 -3.40 -0.41 10.34
C GLN A 37 -4.12 -1.73 10.56
N ASN A 38 -3.58 -2.54 11.47
CA ASN A 38 -4.15 -3.82 11.90
C ASN A 38 -4.51 -4.74 10.72
N VAL A 39 -3.66 -4.78 9.69
CA VAL A 39 -3.86 -5.64 8.52
C VAL A 39 -3.61 -7.10 8.89
N GLN A 40 -4.59 -7.95 8.64
CA GLN A 40 -4.55 -9.38 8.90
C GLN A 40 -4.98 -10.13 7.63
N THR A 41 -4.09 -10.95 7.11
CA THR A 41 -4.33 -11.81 5.94
C THR A 41 -3.28 -12.90 5.87
N ASP A 42 -3.63 -14.03 5.27
CA ASP A 42 -2.69 -15.12 4.97
C ASP A 42 -1.85 -14.84 3.71
N LEU A 43 -2.09 -13.71 3.04
CA LEU A 43 -1.43 -13.30 1.80
C LEU A 43 -1.42 -14.40 0.73
N GLU A 44 -2.58 -14.94 0.45
CA GLU A 44 -2.84 -15.93 -0.59
C GLU A 44 -3.95 -15.47 -1.53
N PRO A 45 -3.99 -15.93 -2.80
CA PRO A 45 -5.10 -15.62 -3.69
C PRO A 45 -6.45 -16.01 -3.09
N GLY A 46 -7.40 -15.07 -3.06
CA GLY A 46 -8.74 -15.28 -2.50
C GLY A 46 -8.83 -15.17 -0.97
N ALA A 47 -7.70 -15.01 -0.27
CA ALA A 47 -7.70 -14.84 1.18
C ALA A 47 -8.45 -13.58 1.63
N THR A 48 -9.05 -13.65 2.80
CA THR A 48 -9.67 -12.48 3.43
C THR A 48 -8.59 -11.54 3.96
N VAL A 49 -8.77 -10.25 3.72
CA VAL A 49 -8.00 -9.17 4.31
C VAL A 49 -8.89 -8.41 5.28
N ARG A 50 -8.47 -8.27 6.52
CA ARG A 50 -9.11 -7.40 7.52
C ARG A 50 -8.16 -6.28 7.84
N PHE A 51 -8.64 -5.04 7.88
CA PHE A 51 -7.79 -3.88 8.13
C PHE A 51 -8.61 -2.71 8.68
N GLU A 52 -7.91 -1.74 9.23
CA GLU A 52 -8.46 -0.47 9.64
C GLU A 52 -7.94 0.64 8.72
N LEU A 53 -8.87 1.44 8.19
CA LEU A 53 -8.56 2.64 7.44
C LEU A 53 -8.53 3.84 8.39
N LEU A 54 -7.39 4.50 8.49
CA LEU A 54 -7.23 5.71 9.27
C LEU A 54 -7.82 6.91 8.52
N ARG A 55 -8.50 7.78 9.27
CA ARG A 55 -9.10 9.01 8.74
C ARG A 55 -8.86 10.14 9.73
N GLU A 56 -8.44 11.28 9.22
CA GLU A 56 -8.24 12.46 10.04
C GLU A 56 -9.52 12.89 10.74
N GLY A 57 -9.45 13.15 12.03
CA GLY A 57 -10.59 13.62 12.84
C GLY A 57 -11.74 12.62 13.05
N ALA A 58 -11.54 11.34 12.68
CA ALA A 58 -12.55 10.30 12.83
C ALA A 58 -11.96 9.00 13.39
N LYS A 59 -12.83 8.14 13.92
CA LYS A 59 -12.42 6.80 14.34
C LYS A 59 -11.97 5.98 13.14
N PRO A 60 -10.99 5.07 13.31
CA PRO A 60 -10.61 4.12 12.26
C PRO A 60 -11.81 3.33 11.76
N LEU A 61 -11.87 3.12 10.45
CA LEU A 61 -12.92 2.36 9.82
C LEU A 61 -12.47 0.90 9.62
N LYS A 62 -13.13 -0.04 10.27
CA LYS A 62 -12.86 -1.48 10.12
C LYS A 62 -13.46 -1.98 8.82
N LEU A 63 -12.61 -2.54 7.96
CA LEU A 63 -12.98 -3.01 6.63
C LEU A 63 -12.55 -4.46 6.42
N LYS A 64 -13.20 -5.10 5.45
CA LYS A 64 -12.94 -6.47 5.03
C LYS A 64 -12.95 -6.54 3.50
N ALA A 65 -11.96 -7.22 2.96
CA ALA A 65 -11.80 -7.41 1.52
C ALA A 65 -11.30 -8.82 1.21
N LYS A 66 -11.15 -9.13 -0.07
CA LYS A 66 -10.51 -10.37 -0.54
C LYS A 66 -9.40 -10.04 -1.51
N ILE A 67 -8.29 -10.77 -1.42
CA ILE A 67 -7.19 -10.68 -2.39
C ILE A 67 -7.71 -11.17 -3.74
N VAL A 68 -7.62 -10.30 -4.75
CA VAL A 68 -8.05 -10.59 -6.12
C VAL A 68 -6.89 -10.68 -7.10
N ASN A 69 -5.73 -10.11 -6.75
CA ASN A 69 -4.50 -10.26 -7.51
C ASN A 69 -3.31 -10.34 -6.56
N LEU A 70 -2.44 -11.30 -6.80
CA LEU A 70 -1.20 -11.48 -6.04
C LEU A 70 -0.11 -12.00 -6.98
N ALA A 71 0.88 -11.18 -7.25
CA ALA A 71 2.05 -11.48 -8.09
C ALA A 71 3.31 -10.93 -7.42
N GLU A 72 3.82 -11.65 -6.43
CA GLU A 72 5.02 -11.28 -5.67
C GLU A 72 6.26 -11.19 -6.58
N PRO A 73 7.10 -10.16 -6.49
CA PRO A 73 7.03 -8.98 -5.63
C PRO A 73 6.45 -7.74 -6.35
N TYR A 74 5.59 -7.91 -7.35
CA TYR A 74 5.24 -6.83 -8.28
C TYR A 74 3.82 -6.30 -8.15
N ALA A 75 2.88 -7.11 -7.65
CA ALA A 75 1.48 -6.68 -7.59
C ALA A 75 0.70 -7.35 -6.46
N LEU A 76 -0.16 -6.56 -5.84
CA LEU A 76 -1.13 -6.98 -4.85
C LEU A 76 -2.37 -6.12 -4.99
N SER A 77 -3.55 -6.74 -5.07
CA SER A 77 -4.79 -6.00 -4.91
C SER A 77 -5.82 -6.79 -4.11
N TRP A 78 -6.68 -6.06 -3.41
CA TRP A 78 -7.84 -6.62 -2.75
C TRP A 78 -9.10 -5.81 -3.04
N ARG A 79 -10.22 -6.48 -3.06
CA ARG A 79 -11.52 -5.87 -3.34
C ARG A 79 -12.47 -6.09 -2.18
N GLY A 80 -13.11 -5.01 -1.74
CA GLY A 80 -14.16 -5.02 -0.72
C GLY A 80 -15.47 -4.45 -1.22
N GLY A 81 -16.54 -4.76 -0.50
CA GLY A 81 -17.87 -4.27 -0.78
C GLY A 81 -18.63 -5.01 -1.88
N PRO A 82 -19.98 -4.94 -1.87
CA PRO A 82 -20.82 -5.54 -2.88
C PRO A 82 -20.76 -4.73 -4.18
N LYS A 83 -20.40 -5.40 -5.29
CA LYS A 83 -20.14 -4.79 -6.61
C LYS A 83 -21.25 -3.86 -7.11
N SER A 84 -22.51 -4.16 -6.82
CA SER A 84 -23.64 -3.40 -7.32
C SER A 84 -23.90 -2.10 -6.54
N PHE A 85 -23.56 -2.06 -5.26
CA PHE A 85 -23.85 -0.92 -4.39
C PHE A 85 -22.64 -0.01 -4.21
N LEU A 86 -21.56 -0.55 -3.70
CA LEU A 86 -20.29 0.15 -3.50
C LEU A 86 -19.16 -0.86 -3.34
N SER A 87 -18.23 -0.86 -4.27
CA SER A 87 -17.05 -1.73 -4.27
C SER A 87 -15.81 -0.89 -4.48
N GLY A 88 -14.72 -1.26 -3.82
CA GLY A 88 -13.39 -0.68 -4.03
C GLY A 88 -12.38 -1.79 -4.26
N GLU A 89 -11.55 -1.65 -5.28
CA GLU A 89 -10.36 -2.46 -5.48
C GLU A 89 -9.12 -1.63 -5.21
N HIS A 90 -8.52 -1.86 -4.06
CA HIS A 90 -7.27 -1.26 -3.63
C HIS A 90 -6.10 -2.01 -4.25
N TYR A 91 -5.19 -1.32 -4.94
CA TYR A 91 -4.08 -1.95 -5.63
C TYR A 91 -2.73 -1.32 -5.28
N PHE A 92 -1.72 -2.19 -5.29
CA PHE A 92 -0.31 -1.83 -5.21
C PHE A 92 0.42 -2.51 -6.38
N ARG A 93 1.24 -1.76 -7.08
CA ARG A 93 2.08 -2.28 -8.16
C ARG A 93 3.50 -1.72 -8.06
N ILE A 94 4.48 -2.57 -8.27
CA ILE A 94 5.89 -2.23 -8.22
C ILE A 94 6.51 -2.51 -9.58
N GLU A 95 7.01 -1.48 -10.25
CA GLU A 95 7.62 -1.56 -11.56
C GLU A 95 9.11 -1.23 -11.48
N PRO A 96 10.02 -2.20 -11.75
CA PRO A 96 11.44 -1.90 -11.83
C PRO A 96 11.74 -0.89 -12.96
N LEU A 97 12.48 0.18 -12.62
CA LEU A 97 12.94 1.19 -13.60
C LEU A 97 14.39 1.00 -13.99
N GLY A 98 15.13 0.16 -13.28
CA GLY A 98 16.55 -0.09 -13.44
C GLY A 98 17.12 -0.64 -12.14
N GLU A 99 18.46 -0.76 -12.03
CA GLU A 99 19.10 -1.28 -10.83
C GLU A 99 18.81 -0.39 -9.62
N GLY A 100 18.26 -1.02 -8.56
CA GLY A 100 18.04 -0.36 -7.29
C GLY A 100 16.98 0.73 -7.30
N ARG A 101 16.09 0.76 -8.30
CA ARG A 101 15.03 1.76 -8.39
C ARG A 101 13.74 1.18 -8.96
N CYS A 102 12.62 1.51 -8.34
CA CYS A 102 11.29 1.11 -8.77
C CYS A 102 10.31 2.28 -8.74
N ARG A 103 9.26 2.19 -9.58
CA ARG A 103 8.07 3.02 -9.45
C ARG A 103 6.98 2.24 -8.73
N PHE A 104 6.48 2.82 -7.68
CA PHE A 104 5.36 2.30 -6.90
C PHE A 104 4.07 2.98 -7.32
N TYR A 105 3.10 2.18 -7.73
CA TYR A 105 1.75 2.61 -8.06
C TYR A 105 0.80 2.19 -6.95
N HIS A 106 -0.01 3.12 -6.49
CA HIS A 106 -0.93 2.92 -5.38
C HIS A 106 -2.22 3.66 -5.63
N GLY A 107 -3.32 2.95 -5.58
CA GLY A 107 -4.60 3.55 -5.83
C GLY A 107 -5.77 2.66 -5.49
N GLU A 108 -6.95 3.10 -5.88
CA GLU A 108 -8.20 2.37 -5.69
C GLU A 108 -9.20 2.69 -6.79
N GLN A 109 -9.86 1.66 -7.25
CA GLN A 109 -10.94 1.76 -8.23
C GLN A 109 -12.27 1.56 -7.53
N PHE A 110 -13.00 2.63 -7.33
CA PHE A 110 -14.33 2.61 -6.75
C PHE A 110 -15.41 2.47 -7.82
N SER A 111 -16.45 1.69 -7.54
CA SER A 111 -17.61 1.53 -8.40
C SER A 111 -18.87 1.26 -7.61
N GLY A 112 -20.02 1.61 -8.17
CA GLY A 112 -21.31 1.28 -7.57
C GLY A 112 -22.34 2.41 -7.62
N LEU A 113 -23.60 2.06 -7.33
CA LEU A 113 -24.71 3.00 -7.36
C LEU A 113 -24.66 4.07 -6.27
N LEU A 114 -24.04 3.74 -5.11
CA LEU A 114 -23.92 4.66 -3.98
C LEU A 114 -22.72 5.60 -4.06
N LEU A 115 -21.88 5.44 -5.08
CA LEU A 115 -20.66 6.23 -5.22
C LEU A 115 -20.89 7.75 -5.25
N PRO A 116 -21.94 8.30 -5.88
CA PRO A 116 -22.20 9.73 -5.86
C PRO A 116 -22.38 10.31 -4.44
N LEU A 117 -22.85 9.51 -3.48
CA LEU A 117 -23.04 9.95 -2.10
C LEU A 117 -21.71 10.11 -1.34
N LEU A 118 -20.62 9.51 -1.84
CA LEU A 118 -19.30 9.53 -1.22
C LEU A 118 -18.35 10.58 -1.80
N LYS A 119 -18.77 11.36 -2.79
CA LYS A 119 -17.91 12.36 -3.45
C LYS A 119 -17.22 13.31 -2.46
N GLY A 120 -17.93 13.72 -1.42
CA GLY A 120 -17.37 14.60 -0.38
C GLY A 120 -16.28 13.95 0.45
N VAL A 121 -16.37 12.63 0.67
CA VAL A 121 -15.35 11.85 1.40
C VAL A 121 -14.15 11.51 0.52
N LEU A 122 -14.41 11.20 -0.75
CA LEU A 122 -13.39 10.74 -1.69
C LEU A 122 -12.49 11.86 -2.22
N LYS A 123 -12.89 13.12 -2.11
CA LYS A 123 -12.09 14.27 -2.61
C LYS A 123 -10.71 14.35 -1.96
N ASP A 124 -10.59 13.93 -0.70
CA ASP A 124 -9.34 13.98 0.08
C ASP A 124 -8.55 12.66 0.00
N ALA A 125 -9.10 11.64 -0.65
CA ALA A 125 -8.47 10.34 -0.80
C ALA A 125 -7.08 10.42 -1.48
N PRO A 126 -6.87 11.14 -2.59
CA PRO A 126 -5.55 11.20 -3.22
C PRO A 126 -4.44 11.67 -2.28
N ALA A 127 -4.71 12.63 -1.39
CA ALA A 127 -3.73 13.10 -0.41
C ALA A 127 -3.35 12.02 0.61
N LEU A 128 -4.31 11.22 1.06
CA LEU A 128 -4.07 10.11 1.98
C LEU A 128 -3.22 9.01 1.32
N TYR A 129 -3.50 8.67 0.07
CA TYR A 129 -2.71 7.69 -0.69
C TYR A 129 -1.28 8.17 -0.91
N ARG A 130 -1.08 9.46 -1.24
CA ARG A 130 0.26 10.04 -1.37
C ARG A 130 1.02 10.04 -0.05
N SER A 131 0.36 10.30 1.07
CA SER A 131 1.01 10.26 2.38
C SER A 131 1.53 8.86 2.74
N MET A 132 0.79 7.81 2.38
CA MET A 132 1.27 6.44 2.52
C MET A 132 2.45 6.15 1.58
N ASN A 133 2.42 6.64 0.34
CA ASN A 133 3.52 6.46 -0.61
C ASN A 133 4.83 7.07 -0.08
N GLU A 134 4.77 8.29 0.46
CA GLU A 134 5.93 8.97 1.02
C GLU A 134 6.46 8.25 2.26
N ALA A 135 5.57 7.77 3.12
CA ALA A 135 5.95 7.00 4.30
C ALA A 135 6.59 5.64 3.93
N LEU A 136 6.05 4.95 2.91
CA LEU A 136 6.65 3.73 2.37
C LEU A 136 8.05 3.99 1.82
N LYS A 137 8.20 5.01 0.96
CA LYS A 137 9.49 5.41 0.39
C LYS A 137 10.52 5.65 1.48
N LYS A 138 10.19 6.47 2.46
CA LYS A 138 11.07 6.77 3.58
C LYS A 138 11.46 5.51 4.35
N ARG A 139 10.50 4.66 4.69
CA ARG A 139 10.73 3.43 5.44
C ARG A 139 11.64 2.48 4.68
N VAL A 140 11.37 2.24 3.41
CA VAL A 140 12.17 1.34 2.57
C VAL A 140 13.59 1.87 2.39
N GLU A 141 13.76 3.13 2.04
CA GLU A 141 15.08 3.74 1.81
C GLU A 141 15.92 3.82 3.08
N ASP A 142 15.31 4.06 4.24
CA ASP A 142 15.98 4.03 5.55
C ASP A 142 16.47 2.61 5.88
N GLU A 143 15.68 1.58 5.62
CA GLU A 143 16.08 0.18 5.87
C GLU A 143 17.18 -0.29 4.92
N VAL A 144 17.09 0.03 3.63
CA VAL A 144 18.13 -0.27 2.63
C VAL A 144 19.43 0.45 2.96
N GLY A 145 19.38 1.72 3.35
CA GLY A 145 20.54 2.52 3.76
C GLY A 145 21.21 1.97 5.03
N ALA A 146 20.44 1.50 6.00
CA ALA A 146 20.97 0.88 7.22
C ALA A 146 21.71 -0.44 6.93
N THR A 147 21.16 -1.27 6.03
CA THR A 147 21.79 -2.54 5.60
C THR A 147 23.10 -2.28 4.86
N GLY A 148 23.16 -1.28 3.98
CA GLY A 148 24.38 -0.88 3.25
C GLY A 148 25.49 -0.37 4.18
N ARG A 149 25.15 0.27 5.29
CA ARG A 149 26.15 0.76 6.28
C ARG A 149 26.77 -0.36 7.11
N VAL A 150 26.08 -1.46 7.33
CA VAL A 150 26.61 -2.63 8.08
C VAL A 150 27.68 -3.35 7.26
N THR A 151 27.62 -3.35 5.95
CA THR A 151 28.58 -4.00 5.05
C THR A 151 29.88 -3.21 4.83
N THR A 152 29.96 -1.95 5.23
CA THR A 152 31.13 -1.09 5.04
C THR A 152 32.00 -0.89 6.28
N ARG A 153 31.86 -1.73 7.32
CA ARG A 153 32.77 -1.70 8.46
C ARG A 153 34.10 -2.34 8.03
N PRO A 154 35.22 -1.59 7.93
CA PRO A 154 36.50 -2.19 7.60
C PRO A 154 36.90 -3.14 8.71
N ALA A 155 37.46 -4.30 8.32
CA ALA A 155 38.10 -5.21 9.25
C ALA A 155 39.20 -4.43 10.00
N ALA A 156 39.14 -4.46 11.32
CA ALA A 156 40.23 -3.91 12.13
C ALA A 156 41.49 -4.70 11.81
N GLU A 157 42.50 -4.04 11.24
CA GLU A 157 43.84 -4.61 11.15
C GLU A 157 44.38 -4.81 12.55
N SER A 158 44.78 -6.04 12.83
CA SER A 158 45.56 -6.46 14.01
C SER A 158 47.05 -6.28 13.73
#